data_3f745b095f6df765ebece8083cae79f3
#
_entry.id   3f745b095f6df765ebece8083cae79f3
#
_cell.length_a   1.000
_cell.length_b   1.000
_cell.length_c   1.000
_cell.angle_alpha   90.00
_cell.angle_beta   90.00
_cell.angle_gamma   90.00
#
_symmetry.space_group_name_H-M   'P 1'
#
loop_
_entity.id
_entity.type
_entity.pdbx_description
1 polymer ?
#
loop_
_entity_poly.entity_id
_entity_poly.type
_entity_poly.pdbx_seq_one_letter_code
_entity_poly.pdbx_strand_id
1 'polypeptide(L)'
;YITLNMTTKIKVLQVIPKLGFGGAETGCYDLAHYLTEKDCTSFIATSGGELLKFVKKEKVKIFRLPVHSKNPFLIFFNSILLSIIILFNNINIVHARSRAPAWSCYFACLITRKKFVTTFHGTYNFKSSTKKFYNSIMLRSKLIIAGSNFIFNHINENYSRYLNNKQKLRVIFRGINIDYYNKKNISILKQEKLKKEWELYPNRFTLLMPGRLTNWKGQEKFIEALNILIEDYNNSNFQAIILGSDQGRKVYKKKLINLIQRYRLNQKIKFIDHCKEMPLAYS
;
A
#
# COMPACT_ATOMS: atom_id res chain seq x y z
N TYR A 1 -40.21 -4.48 29.26
CA TYR A 1 -39.19 -5.33 28.64
C TYR A 1 -38.38 -4.45 27.70
N ILE A 2 -37.20 -4.00 28.14
CA ILE A 2 -36.24 -3.27 27.33
C ILE A 2 -35.42 -4.32 26.61
N THR A 3 -35.75 -4.65 25.37
CA THR A 3 -34.87 -5.39 24.47
C THR A 3 -33.72 -4.49 24.07
N LEU A 4 -32.61 -4.58 24.79
CA LEU A 4 -31.32 -4.08 24.36
C LEU A 4 -30.93 -4.84 23.09
N ASN A 5 -31.23 -4.27 21.92
CA ASN A 5 -30.61 -4.68 20.67
C ASN A 5 -29.12 -4.39 20.77
N MET A 6 -28.35 -5.32 21.33
CA MET A 6 -26.90 -5.32 21.22
C MET A 6 -26.57 -5.54 19.74
N THR A 7 -26.39 -4.46 19.00
CA THR A 7 -25.83 -4.54 17.65
C THR A 7 -24.43 -5.11 17.81
N THR A 8 -24.26 -6.39 17.50
CA THR A 8 -22.94 -7.05 17.57
C THR A 8 -21.99 -6.34 16.64
N LYS A 9 -20.94 -5.72 17.22
CA LYS A 9 -19.91 -4.99 16.45
C LYS A 9 -19.33 -5.89 15.35
N ILE A 10 -19.27 -5.37 14.13
CA ILE A 10 -18.66 -6.09 12.99
C ILE A 10 -17.17 -6.26 13.25
N LYS A 11 -16.67 -7.50 13.10
CA LYS A 11 -15.28 -7.87 13.32
C LYS A 11 -14.60 -8.16 11.97
N VAL A 12 -13.57 -7.39 11.66
CA VAL A 12 -12.85 -7.43 10.36
C VAL A 12 -11.41 -7.85 10.58
N LEU A 13 -10.99 -8.91 9.90
CA LEU A 13 -9.59 -9.36 9.83
C LEU A 13 -9.00 -8.99 8.49
N GLN A 14 -8.06 -8.04 8.46
CA GLN A 14 -7.24 -7.76 7.29
C GLN A 14 -6.01 -8.67 7.26
N VAL A 15 -5.71 -9.27 6.12
CA VAL A 15 -4.54 -10.15 5.96
C VAL A 15 -3.63 -9.62 4.86
N ILE A 16 -2.39 -9.29 5.24
CA ILE A 16 -1.39 -8.67 4.36
C ILE A 16 -0.02 -9.32 4.56
N PRO A 17 0.80 -9.52 3.49
CA PRO A 17 2.09 -10.19 3.60
C PRO A 17 3.03 -9.55 4.62
N LYS A 18 3.28 -8.25 4.48
CA LYS A 18 4.06 -7.40 5.39
C LYS A 18 3.36 -6.06 5.55
N LEU A 19 3.47 -5.46 6.72
CA LEU A 19 2.94 -4.12 7.01
C LEU A 19 4.08 -3.09 6.95
N GLY A 20 4.61 -2.87 5.74
CA GLY A 20 5.68 -1.89 5.45
C GLY A 20 5.12 -0.52 5.06
N PHE A 21 5.97 0.35 4.47
CA PHE A 21 5.59 1.69 4.03
C PHE A 21 5.10 1.76 2.57
N GLY A 22 4.58 0.69 2.02
CA GLY A 22 3.98 0.72 0.69
C GLY A 22 2.53 1.19 0.72
N GLY A 23 2.00 1.56 -0.44
CA GLY A 23 0.63 2.05 -0.54
C GLY A 23 -0.44 1.05 -0.10
N ALA A 24 -0.30 -0.25 -0.38
CA ALA A 24 -1.25 -1.27 0.10
C ALA A 24 -1.17 -1.43 1.62
N GLU A 25 0.03 -1.31 2.16
CA GLU A 25 0.37 -1.46 3.56
C GLU A 25 -0.17 -0.30 4.40
N THR A 26 0.08 0.96 3.96
CA THR A 26 -0.49 2.15 4.62
C THR A 26 -2.01 2.12 4.56
N GLY A 27 -2.61 1.75 3.42
CA GLY A 27 -4.07 1.62 3.35
C GLY A 27 -4.64 0.47 4.20
N CYS A 28 -3.85 -0.56 4.55
CA CYS A 28 -4.24 -1.55 5.54
C CYS A 28 -4.24 -0.95 6.96
N TYR A 29 -3.19 -0.23 7.28
CA TYR A 29 -3.02 0.48 8.55
C TYR A 29 -4.15 1.50 8.76
N ASP A 30 -4.38 2.37 7.79
CA ASP A 30 -5.41 3.42 7.86
C ASP A 30 -6.80 2.82 8.02
N LEU A 31 -7.15 1.82 7.20
CA LEU A 31 -8.44 1.15 7.30
C LEU A 31 -8.62 0.44 8.65
N ALA A 32 -7.55 -0.16 9.19
CA ALA A 32 -7.64 -0.84 10.47
C ALA A 32 -8.01 0.11 11.61
N HIS A 33 -7.43 1.30 11.64
CA HIS A 33 -7.73 2.33 12.65
C HIS A 33 -9.10 2.96 12.41
N TYR A 34 -9.42 3.31 11.15
CA TYR A 34 -10.72 3.88 10.78
C TYR A 34 -11.89 2.96 11.16
N LEU A 35 -11.76 1.66 10.95
CA LEU A 35 -12.79 0.70 11.35
C LEU A 35 -13.08 0.76 12.86
N THR A 36 -12.09 0.98 13.70
CA THR A 36 -12.30 1.11 15.16
C THR A 36 -13.02 2.42 15.54
N GLU A 37 -12.90 3.45 14.72
CA GLU A 37 -13.62 4.71 14.87
C GLU A 37 -15.09 4.60 14.40
N LYS A 38 -15.42 3.55 13.64
CA LYS A 38 -16.76 3.23 13.13
C LYS A 38 -17.38 2.01 13.82
N ASP A 39 -17.12 1.86 15.10
CA ASP A 39 -17.67 0.80 15.95
C ASP A 39 -17.42 -0.64 15.46
N CYS A 40 -16.37 -0.84 14.65
CA CYS A 40 -15.93 -2.16 14.25
C CYS A 40 -14.76 -2.64 15.13
N THR A 41 -14.62 -3.93 15.32
CA THR A 41 -13.41 -4.51 15.90
C THR A 41 -12.45 -4.87 14.77
N SER A 42 -11.22 -4.39 14.85
CA SER A 42 -10.24 -4.52 13.79
C SER A 42 -9.08 -5.44 14.16
N PHE A 43 -8.72 -6.31 13.22
CA PHE A 43 -7.63 -7.27 13.36
C PHE A 43 -6.73 -7.22 12.12
N ILE A 44 -5.43 -7.44 12.30
CA ILE A 44 -4.46 -7.58 11.23
C ILE A 44 -3.69 -8.88 11.41
N ALA A 45 -3.61 -9.71 10.35
CA ALA A 45 -2.68 -10.82 10.27
C ALA A 45 -1.57 -10.50 9.24
N THR A 46 -0.31 -10.61 9.64
CA THR A 46 0.86 -10.25 8.84
C THR A 46 2.11 -10.98 9.29
N SER A 47 3.10 -11.12 8.41
CA SER A 47 4.40 -11.68 8.81
C SER A 47 5.31 -10.68 9.54
N GLY A 48 4.92 -9.41 9.63
CA GLY A 48 5.72 -8.34 10.22
C GLY A 48 5.66 -7.06 9.40
N GLY A 49 6.58 -6.15 9.64
CA GLY A 49 6.77 -4.91 8.89
C GLY A 49 6.91 -3.69 9.80
N GLU A 50 7.45 -2.62 9.22
CA GLU A 50 7.88 -1.43 9.95
C GLU A 50 6.70 -0.62 10.52
N LEU A 51 5.54 -0.60 9.85
CA LEU A 51 4.34 0.08 10.33
C LEU A 51 3.75 -0.55 11.60
N LEU A 52 4.14 -1.79 11.95
CA LEU A 52 3.67 -2.41 13.20
C LEU A 52 4.03 -1.61 14.46
N LYS A 53 5.11 -0.82 14.40
CA LYS A 53 5.54 0.04 15.50
C LYS A 53 4.55 1.18 15.80
N PHE A 54 3.75 1.53 14.80
CA PHE A 54 2.79 2.65 14.87
C PHE A 54 1.36 2.19 15.09
N VAL A 55 1.09 0.88 15.00
CA VAL A 55 -0.27 0.35 15.25
C VAL A 55 -0.62 0.51 16.72
N LYS A 56 -1.74 1.17 16.99
CA LYS A 56 -2.32 1.32 18.32
C LYS A 56 -2.90 -0.02 18.77
N LYS A 57 -2.11 -0.75 19.57
CA LYS A 57 -2.42 -2.14 19.97
C LYS A 57 -3.68 -2.26 20.83
N GLU A 58 -4.05 -1.20 21.51
CA GLU A 58 -5.32 -1.07 22.27
C GLU A 58 -6.55 -1.01 21.35
N LYS A 59 -6.37 -0.61 20.09
CA LYS A 59 -7.44 -0.50 19.08
C LYS A 59 -7.45 -1.66 18.10
N VAL A 60 -6.27 -2.14 17.67
CA VAL A 60 -6.12 -3.12 16.60
C VAL A 60 -5.32 -4.32 17.08
N LYS A 61 -5.95 -5.50 17.10
CA LYS A 61 -5.27 -6.75 17.48
C LYS A 61 -4.46 -7.31 16.31
N ILE A 62 -3.20 -7.71 16.59
CA ILE A 62 -2.27 -8.18 15.56
C ILE A 62 -1.96 -9.65 15.79
N PHE A 63 -2.01 -10.43 14.69
CA PHE A 63 -1.54 -11.80 14.61
C PHE A 63 -0.31 -11.88 13.70
N ARG A 64 0.77 -12.50 14.17
CA ARG A 64 1.97 -12.73 13.37
C ARG A 64 1.93 -14.13 12.78
N LEU A 65 1.79 -14.21 11.45
CA LEU A 65 1.72 -15.45 10.68
C LEU A 65 2.56 -15.33 9.40
N PRO A 66 3.18 -16.39 8.90
CA PRO A 66 3.98 -16.38 7.67
C PRO A 66 3.12 -16.31 6.38
N VAL A 67 2.10 -15.41 6.37
CA VAL A 67 1.13 -15.26 5.28
C VAL A 67 1.71 -14.68 3.99
N HIS A 68 2.98 -14.25 4.00
CA HIS A 68 3.71 -13.80 2.81
C HIS A 68 4.14 -14.95 1.91
N SER A 69 4.19 -16.17 2.44
CA SER A 69 4.73 -17.33 1.74
C SER A 69 3.82 -17.77 0.58
N LYS A 70 4.48 -18.24 -0.49
CA LYS A 70 3.84 -18.89 -1.64
C LYS A 70 3.96 -20.42 -1.59
N ASN A 71 4.63 -20.96 -0.58
CA ASN A 71 4.78 -22.39 -0.40
C ASN A 71 3.42 -23.03 -0.09
N PRO A 72 2.97 -24.06 -0.83
CA PRO A 72 1.67 -24.69 -0.64
C PRO A 72 1.43 -25.23 0.77
N PHE A 73 2.46 -25.82 1.39
CA PHE A 73 2.38 -26.34 2.77
C PHE A 73 2.15 -25.21 3.77
N LEU A 74 2.85 -24.08 3.62
CA LEU A 74 2.65 -22.93 4.49
C LEU A 74 1.30 -22.23 4.21
N ILE A 75 0.80 -22.24 2.97
CA ILE A 75 -0.55 -21.78 2.66
C ILE A 75 -1.59 -22.63 3.39
N PHE A 76 -1.46 -23.96 3.35
CA PHE A 76 -2.35 -24.88 4.04
C PHE A 76 -2.29 -24.66 5.56
N PHE A 77 -1.10 -24.63 6.14
CA PHE A 77 -0.93 -24.37 7.58
C PHE A 77 -1.51 -23.03 8.01
N ASN A 78 -1.24 -21.96 7.26
CA ASN A 78 -1.83 -20.66 7.50
C ASN A 78 -3.36 -20.68 7.41
N SER A 79 -3.94 -21.51 6.53
CA SER A 79 -5.39 -21.65 6.41
C SER A 79 -6.01 -22.21 7.69
N ILE A 80 -5.36 -23.19 8.31
CA ILE A 80 -5.79 -23.78 9.59
C ILE A 80 -5.68 -22.72 10.71
N LEU A 81 -4.51 -22.05 10.83
CA LEU A 81 -4.31 -21.03 11.85
C LEU A 81 -5.29 -19.86 11.70
N LEU A 82 -5.54 -19.40 10.47
CA LEU A 82 -6.53 -18.36 10.21
C LEU A 82 -7.94 -18.83 10.57
N SER A 83 -8.30 -20.10 10.29
CA SER A 83 -9.60 -20.65 10.69
C SER A 83 -9.80 -20.62 12.21
N ILE A 84 -8.77 -21.01 12.95
CA ILE A 84 -8.78 -20.94 14.42
C ILE A 84 -8.97 -19.47 14.88
N ILE A 85 -8.18 -18.52 14.33
CA ILE A 85 -8.30 -17.11 14.68
C ILE A 85 -9.69 -16.56 14.38
N ILE A 86 -10.26 -16.93 13.22
CA ILE A 86 -11.59 -16.51 12.76
C ILE A 86 -12.66 -16.99 13.74
N LEU A 87 -12.62 -18.25 14.14
CA LEU A 87 -13.61 -18.84 15.03
C LEU A 87 -13.49 -18.28 16.46
N PHE A 88 -12.31 -18.32 17.06
CA PHE A 88 -12.10 -17.86 18.43
C PHE A 88 -12.37 -16.36 18.64
N ASN A 89 -12.17 -15.53 17.62
CA ASN A 89 -12.44 -14.09 17.71
C ASN A 89 -13.81 -13.71 17.12
N ASN A 90 -14.61 -14.67 16.63
CA ASN A 90 -15.90 -14.43 15.97
C ASN A 90 -15.79 -13.42 14.81
N ILE A 91 -14.75 -13.54 13.95
CA ILE A 91 -14.54 -12.66 12.81
C ILE A 91 -15.72 -12.80 11.83
N ASN A 92 -16.24 -11.67 11.34
CA ASN A 92 -17.35 -11.64 10.37
C ASN A 92 -16.84 -11.54 8.95
N ILE A 93 -15.77 -10.76 8.73
CA ILE A 93 -15.22 -10.44 7.40
C ILE A 93 -13.71 -10.67 7.40
N VAL A 94 -13.23 -11.42 6.43
CA VAL A 94 -11.80 -11.63 6.16
C VAL A 94 -11.45 -10.90 4.88
N HIS A 95 -10.50 -9.96 4.95
CA HIS A 95 -10.10 -9.09 3.86
C HIS A 95 -8.65 -9.36 3.46
N ALA A 96 -8.44 -10.08 2.37
CA ALA A 96 -7.09 -10.29 1.83
C ALA A 96 -6.65 -9.12 0.94
N ARG A 97 -5.46 -8.62 1.22
CA ARG A 97 -4.88 -7.44 0.53
C ARG A 97 -3.74 -7.80 -0.42
N SER A 98 -3.51 -9.08 -0.67
CA SER A 98 -2.52 -9.58 -1.62
C SER A 98 -2.77 -11.05 -1.96
N ARG A 99 -2.16 -11.51 -3.06
CA ARG A 99 -2.38 -12.86 -3.62
C ARG A 99 -1.93 -13.99 -2.69
N ALA A 100 -0.76 -13.88 -2.09
CA ALA A 100 -0.25 -14.95 -1.22
C ALA A 100 -1.18 -15.19 -0.02
N PRO A 101 -1.53 -14.18 0.81
CA PRO A 101 -2.49 -14.37 1.87
C PRO A 101 -3.92 -14.71 1.38
N ALA A 102 -4.30 -14.28 0.16
CA ALA A 102 -5.62 -14.59 -0.37
C ALA A 102 -5.88 -16.10 -0.52
N TRP A 103 -4.87 -16.90 -0.85
CA TRP A 103 -4.99 -18.35 -0.88
C TRP A 103 -5.34 -18.91 0.50
N SER A 104 -4.59 -18.53 1.54
CA SER A 104 -4.88 -18.99 2.90
C SER A 104 -6.23 -18.48 3.42
N CYS A 105 -6.57 -17.22 3.14
CA CYS A 105 -7.86 -16.64 3.52
C CYS A 105 -9.03 -17.33 2.84
N TYR A 106 -8.90 -17.66 1.56
CA TYR A 106 -9.94 -18.36 0.79
C TYR A 106 -10.28 -19.71 1.44
N PHE A 107 -9.29 -20.54 1.70
CA PHE A 107 -9.51 -21.84 2.34
C PHE A 107 -10.03 -21.69 3.77
N ALA A 108 -9.49 -20.75 4.56
CA ALA A 108 -10.00 -20.47 5.89
C ALA A 108 -11.47 -20.03 5.87
N CYS A 109 -11.86 -19.21 4.91
CA CYS A 109 -13.26 -18.77 4.75
C CYS A 109 -14.19 -19.87 4.27
N LEU A 110 -13.72 -20.83 3.47
CA LEU A 110 -14.49 -22.02 3.10
C LEU A 110 -14.77 -22.87 4.34
N ILE A 111 -13.77 -23.12 5.19
CA ILE A 111 -13.89 -23.90 6.42
C ILE A 111 -14.86 -23.21 7.40
N THR A 112 -14.68 -21.91 7.62
CA THR A 112 -15.41 -21.15 8.65
C THR A 112 -16.71 -20.52 8.15
N ARG A 113 -17.01 -20.62 6.87
CA ARG A 113 -18.18 -20.01 6.18
C ARG A 113 -18.30 -18.50 6.39
N LYS A 114 -17.16 -17.80 6.59
CA LYS A 114 -17.14 -16.34 6.77
C LYS A 114 -17.04 -15.59 5.45
N LYS A 115 -17.37 -14.29 5.48
CA LYS A 115 -17.35 -13.43 4.28
C LYS A 115 -15.92 -13.14 3.87
N PHE A 116 -15.58 -13.43 2.62
CA PHE A 116 -14.26 -13.17 2.03
C PHE A 116 -14.31 -11.96 1.11
N VAL A 117 -13.38 -11.02 1.30
CA VAL A 117 -13.22 -9.77 0.54
C VAL A 117 -11.77 -9.66 0.06
N THR A 118 -11.56 -9.12 -1.12
CA THR A 118 -10.22 -8.89 -1.67
C THR A 118 -10.08 -7.47 -2.22
N THR A 119 -8.86 -6.91 -2.18
CA THR A 119 -8.52 -5.66 -2.87
C THR A 119 -7.36 -5.85 -3.83
N PHE A 120 -7.59 -5.51 -5.10
CA PHE A 120 -6.55 -5.39 -6.11
C PHE A 120 -5.83 -4.05 -5.97
N HIS A 121 -4.54 -4.07 -5.65
CA HIS A 121 -3.73 -2.87 -5.48
C HIS A 121 -2.88 -2.48 -6.69
N GLY A 122 -2.90 -3.29 -7.76
CA GLY A 122 -2.13 -3.06 -8.97
C GLY A 122 -2.35 -4.17 -10.00
N THR A 123 -1.79 -3.98 -11.20
CA THR A 123 -1.76 -5.00 -12.25
C THR A 123 -0.74 -6.08 -11.88
N TYR A 124 -1.18 -7.29 -11.75
CA TYR A 124 -0.27 -8.40 -11.47
C TYR A 124 0.29 -8.96 -12.77
N ASN A 125 1.58 -9.35 -12.75
CA ASN A 125 2.17 -10.04 -13.90
C ASN A 125 1.39 -11.34 -14.20
N PHE A 126 0.88 -11.45 -15.43
CA PHE A 126 0.04 -12.56 -15.91
C PHE A 126 0.51 -13.15 -17.25
N LYS A 127 1.79 -12.96 -17.60
CA LYS A 127 2.36 -13.42 -18.88
C LYS A 127 2.27 -14.94 -19.09
N SER A 128 2.09 -15.74 -18.04
CA SER A 128 1.87 -17.20 -18.15
C SER A 128 0.52 -17.60 -17.55
N SER A 129 -0.07 -18.70 -18.07
CA SER A 129 -1.34 -19.25 -17.58
C SER A 129 -1.28 -19.62 -16.09
N THR A 130 -0.16 -20.15 -15.62
CA THR A 130 0.06 -20.48 -14.21
C THR A 130 0.06 -19.25 -13.32
N LYS A 131 0.70 -18.15 -13.76
CA LYS A 131 0.66 -16.87 -13.04
C LYS A 131 -0.74 -16.26 -13.04
N LYS A 132 -1.45 -16.37 -14.16
CA LYS A 132 -2.83 -15.91 -14.29
C LYS A 132 -3.76 -16.69 -13.34
N PHE A 133 -3.62 -18.00 -13.29
CA PHE A 133 -4.33 -18.86 -12.34
C PHE A 133 -3.99 -18.49 -10.87
N TYR A 134 -2.71 -18.35 -10.53
CA TYR A 134 -2.31 -17.93 -9.18
C TYR A 134 -2.91 -16.58 -8.78
N ASN A 135 -2.97 -15.62 -9.71
CA ASN A 135 -3.55 -14.31 -9.46
C ASN A 135 -5.07 -14.37 -9.30
N SER A 136 -5.75 -15.32 -9.95
CA SER A 136 -7.21 -15.44 -9.96
C SER A 136 -7.82 -15.69 -8.59
N ILE A 137 -7.04 -16.09 -7.62
CA ILE A 137 -7.49 -16.24 -6.23
C ILE A 137 -8.13 -14.97 -5.68
N MET A 138 -7.64 -13.81 -6.11
CA MET A 138 -8.17 -12.50 -5.71
C MET A 138 -9.61 -12.28 -6.23
N LEU A 139 -10.04 -13.06 -7.21
CA LEU A 139 -11.38 -13.01 -7.79
C LEU A 139 -12.35 -14.02 -7.18
N ARG A 140 -11.92 -14.87 -6.27
CA ARG A 140 -12.77 -15.88 -5.61
C ARG A 140 -13.54 -15.34 -4.40
N SER A 141 -13.40 -14.05 -4.10
CA SER A 141 -14.13 -13.38 -3.03
C SER A 141 -15.53 -12.95 -3.49
N LYS A 142 -16.47 -12.81 -2.55
CA LYS A 142 -17.81 -12.27 -2.85
C LYS A 142 -17.79 -10.80 -3.24
N LEU A 143 -16.87 -10.02 -2.67
CA LEU A 143 -16.63 -8.61 -2.99
C LEU A 143 -15.18 -8.43 -3.38
N ILE A 144 -14.96 -7.96 -4.60
CA ILE A 144 -13.66 -7.63 -5.18
C ILE A 144 -13.57 -6.11 -5.27
N ILE A 145 -12.61 -5.52 -4.59
CA ILE A 145 -12.37 -4.07 -4.59
C ILE A 145 -11.26 -3.76 -5.58
N ALA A 146 -11.55 -2.92 -6.56
CA ALA A 146 -10.57 -2.29 -7.43
C ALA A 146 -10.24 -0.89 -6.90
N GLY A 147 -8.96 -0.58 -6.66
CA GLY A 147 -8.53 0.70 -6.10
C GLY A 147 -8.61 1.89 -7.07
N SER A 148 -8.95 1.65 -8.34
CA SER A 148 -9.14 2.67 -9.38
C SER A 148 -9.93 2.08 -10.56
N ASN A 149 -10.44 2.98 -11.44
CA ASN A 149 -11.06 2.56 -12.70
C ASN A 149 -10.09 1.80 -13.60
N PHE A 150 -8.82 2.19 -13.62
CA PHE A 150 -7.77 1.47 -14.34
C PHE A 150 -7.66 0.00 -13.89
N ILE A 151 -7.66 -0.25 -12.59
CA ILE A 151 -7.62 -1.63 -12.06
C ILE A 151 -8.93 -2.37 -12.34
N PHE A 152 -10.07 -1.70 -12.27
CA PHE A 152 -11.37 -2.26 -12.64
C PHE A 152 -11.38 -2.75 -14.09
N ASN A 153 -10.97 -1.90 -15.04
CA ASN A 153 -10.87 -2.24 -16.45
C ASN A 153 -9.86 -3.37 -16.68
N HIS A 154 -8.68 -3.29 -16.04
CA HIS A 154 -7.68 -4.35 -16.11
C HIS A 154 -8.22 -5.72 -15.66
N ILE A 155 -9.05 -5.77 -14.62
CA ILE A 155 -9.68 -7.02 -14.16
C ILE A 155 -10.66 -7.54 -15.21
N ASN A 156 -11.53 -6.69 -15.73
CA ASN A 156 -12.52 -7.08 -16.74
C ASN A 156 -11.87 -7.58 -18.04
N GLU A 157 -10.85 -6.90 -18.52
CA GLU A 157 -10.16 -7.27 -19.76
C GLU A 157 -9.35 -8.56 -19.64
N ASN A 158 -8.65 -8.73 -18.51
CA ASN A 158 -7.65 -9.79 -18.38
C ASN A 158 -8.12 -11.00 -17.58
N TYR A 159 -9.18 -10.86 -16.77
CA TYR A 159 -9.61 -11.89 -15.81
C TYR A 159 -11.12 -12.20 -15.90
N SER A 160 -11.86 -11.69 -16.88
CA SER A 160 -13.32 -11.90 -17.04
C SER A 160 -13.74 -13.37 -16.90
N ARG A 161 -12.98 -14.30 -17.48
CA ARG A 161 -13.26 -15.75 -17.38
C ARG A 161 -13.24 -16.33 -15.96
N TYR A 162 -12.66 -15.59 -14.99
CA TYR A 162 -12.63 -15.99 -13.57
C TYR A 162 -13.71 -15.30 -12.73
N LEU A 163 -14.42 -14.34 -13.32
CA LEU A 163 -15.57 -13.69 -12.71
C LEU A 163 -16.83 -14.52 -12.96
N ASN A 164 -17.72 -14.55 -11.98
CA ASN A 164 -19.05 -15.14 -12.13
C ASN A 164 -20.11 -14.16 -11.57
N ASN A 165 -21.38 -14.43 -11.87
CA ASN A 165 -22.50 -13.57 -11.52
C ASN A 165 -22.73 -13.41 -9.98
N LYS A 166 -22.09 -14.26 -9.17
CA LYS A 166 -22.21 -14.22 -7.69
C LYS A 166 -21.25 -13.23 -7.05
N GLN A 167 -20.27 -12.70 -7.80
CA GLN A 167 -19.25 -11.80 -7.32
C GLN A 167 -19.61 -10.35 -7.64
N LYS A 168 -19.26 -9.45 -6.73
CA LYS A 168 -19.41 -8.01 -6.92
C LYS A 168 -18.04 -7.36 -7.09
N LEU A 169 -17.71 -6.93 -8.30
CA LEU A 169 -16.56 -6.08 -8.57
C LEU A 169 -16.97 -4.61 -8.38
N ARG A 170 -16.27 -3.88 -7.53
CA ARG A 170 -16.56 -2.47 -7.22
C ARG A 170 -15.29 -1.64 -7.25
N VAL A 171 -15.38 -0.43 -7.78
CA VAL A 171 -14.34 0.58 -7.62
C VAL A 171 -14.55 1.25 -6.27
N ILE A 172 -13.53 1.18 -5.41
CA ILE A 172 -13.48 1.93 -4.15
C ILE A 172 -12.12 2.60 -4.11
N PHE A 173 -12.11 3.91 -4.34
CA PHE A 173 -10.89 4.71 -4.30
C PHE A 173 -10.31 4.70 -2.89
N ARG A 174 -8.99 4.89 -2.82
CA ARG A 174 -8.32 4.98 -1.53
C ARG A 174 -8.59 6.35 -0.91
N GLY A 175 -9.03 6.34 0.33
CA GLY A 175 -9.10 7.55 1.14
C GLY A 175 -7.75 7.96 1.71
N ILE A 176 -7.65 9.22 2.07
CA ILE A 176 -6.54 9.80 2.85
C ILE A 176 -7.12 10.57 4.04
N ASN A 177 -6.33 10.76 5.07
CA ASN A 177 -6.69 11.68 6.14
C ASN A 177 -6.41 13.13 5.68
N ILE A 178 -7.46 13.84 5.29
CA ILE A 178 -7.39 15.21 4.75
C ILE A 178 -6.82 16.18 5.79
N ASP A 179 -7.18 16.03 7.07
CA ASP A 179 -6.70 16.91 8.13
C ASP A 179 -5.19 16.73 8.38
N TYR A 180 -4.71 15.49 8.28
CA TYR A 180 -3.28 15.20 8.40
C TYR A 180 -2.46 15.82 7.27
N TYR A 181 -3.01 15.90 6.05
CA TYR A 181 -2.34 16.51 4.88
C TYR A 181 -2.71 17.98 4.66
N ASN A 182 -3.49 18.59 5.57
CA ASN A 182 -3.86 19.98 5.45
C ASN A 182 -2.67 20.89 5.79
N LYS A 183 -2.28 21.75 4.85
CA LYS A 183 -1.16 22.69 5.00
C LYS A 183 -1.33 23.60 6.23
N LYS A 184 -2.57 23.94 6.60
CA LYS A 184 -2.86 24.78 7.79
C LYS A 184 -2.43 24.11 9.11
N ASN A 185 -2.35 22.78 9.13
CA ASN A 185 -1.97 22.01 10.32
C ASN A 185 -0.47 21.74 10.40
N ILE A 186 0.31 22.26 9.44
CA ILE A 186 1.76 22.03 9.38
C ILE A 186 2.49 23.14 10.13
N SER A 187 3.34 22.74 11.06
CA SER A 187 4.20 23.65 11.81
C SER A 187 5.26 24.27 10.92
N ILE A 188 5.28 25.60 10.82
CA ILE A 188 6.31 26.36 10.09
C ILE A 188 7.70 26.03 10.60
N LEU A 189 7.88 25.93 11.93
CA LEU A 189 9.17 25.56 12.53
C LEU A 189 9.66 24.18 12.07
N LYS A 190 8.75 23.19 11.99
CA LYS A 190 9.10 21.86 11.49
C LYS A 190 9.43 21.88 10.00
N GLN A 191 8.72 22.69 9.21
CA GLN A 191 8.99 22.86 7.78
C GLN A 191 10.38 23.46 7.56
N GLU A 192 10.73 24.53 8.27
CA GLU A 192 12.06 25.16 8.17
C GLU A 192 13.17 24.21 8.65
N LYS A 193 12.92 23.41 9.70
CA LYS A 193 13.85 22.39 10.15
C LYS A 193 14.09 21.33 9.04
N LEU A 194 13.01 20.87 8.37
CA LEU A 194 13.12 19.90 7.27
C LEU A 194 13.88 20.47 6.07
N LYS A 195 13.62 21.75 5.71
CA LYS A 195 14.38 22.43 4.65
C LYS A 195 15.87 22.48 4.95
N LYS A 196 16.25 22.79 6.18
CA LYS A 196 17.66 22.78 6.63
C LYS A 196 18.25 21.36 6.60
N GLU A 197 17.53 20.37 7.13
CA GLU A 197 17.96 18.96 7.11
C GLU A 197 18.18 18.45 5.69
N TRP A 198 17.34 18.86 4.75
CA TRP A 198 17.47 18.50 3.34
C TRP A 198 18.40 19.46 2.58
N GLU A 199 18.98 20.47 3.25
CA GLU A 199 19.84 21.50 2.67
C GLU A 199 19.23 22.12 1.42
N LEU A 200 17.96 22.57 1.51
CA LEU A 200 17.25 23.21 0.41
C LEU A 200 17.64 24.68 0.30
N TYR A 201 17.79 25.14 -0.94
CA TYR A 201 18.03 26.55 -1.23
C TYR A 201 16.70 27.32 -1.17
N PRO A 202 16.59 28.42 -0.36
CA PRO A 202 15.33 29.11 -0.13
C PRO A 202 14.72 29.73 -1.40
N ASN A 203 15.57 30.15 -2.34
CA ASN A 203 15.14 30.86 -3.56
C ASN A 203 14.98 29.95 -4.78
N ARG A 204 14.89 28.63 -4.60
CA ARG A 204 14.69 27.67 -5.68
C ARG A 204 13.37 26.95 -5.53
N PHE A 205 12.69 26.72 -6.65
CA PHE A 205 11.53 25.81 -6.66
C PHE A 205 11.96 24.39 -6.30
N THR A 206 11.28 23.79 -5.35
CA THR A 206 11.55 22.41 -4.95
C THR A 206 10.58 21.46 -5.64
N LEU A 207 11.10 20.56 -6.46
CA LEU A 207 10.36 19.52 -7.14
C LEU A 207 10.52 18.20 -6.35
N LEU A 208 9.43 17.66 -5.82
CA LEU A 208 9.44 16.45 -5.00
C LEU A 208 8.91 15.26 -5.80
N MET A 209 9.69 14.18 -5.88
CA MET A 209 9.27 12.91 -6.44
C MET A 209 9.29 11.80 -5.37
N PRO A 210 8.18 11.57 -4.67
CA PRO A 210 8.13 10.54 -3.64
C PRO A 210 7.81 9.16 -4.24
N GLY A 211 8.58 8.16 -3.84
CA GLY A 211 8.33 6.78 -4.24
C GLY A 211 9.57 5.91 -4.14
N ARG A 212 9.34 4.62 -3.87
CA ARG A 212 10.43 3.63 -3.87
C ARG A 212 11.21 3.67 -5.19
N LEU A 213 12.53 3.55 -5.13
CA LEU A 213 13.37 3.52 -6.34
C LEU A 213 13.11 2.22 -7.11
N THR A 214 12.32 2.32 -8.17
CA THR A 214 11.94 1.20 -9.04
C THR A 214 11.61 1.71 -10.43
N ASN A 215 11.93 0.94 -11.48
CA ASN A 215 11.74 1.34 -12.87
C ASN A 215 10.33 1.86 -13.19
N TRP A 216 9.29 1.26 -12.59
CA TRP A 216 7.90 1.64 -12.87
C TRP A 216 7.42 2.88 -12.12
N LYS A 217 8.26 3.49 -11.26
CA LYS A 217 7.92 4.75 -10.58
C LYS A 217 8.33 5.98 -11.38
N GLY A 218 9.12 5.80 -12.44
CA GLY A 218 9.40 6.86 -13.40
C GLY A 218 10.51 7.84 -12.98
N GLN A 219 11.40 7.48 -12.04
CA GLN A 219 12.50 8.37 -11.66
C GLN A 219 13.41 8.73 -12.83
N GLU A 220 13.63 7.80 -13.77
CA GLU A 220 14.40 8.10 -14.99
C GLU A 220 13.72 9.20 -15.81
N LYS A 221 12.42 9.06 -16.03
CA LYS A 221 11.62 10.07 -16.77
C LYS A 221 11.59 11.42 -16.05
N PHE A 222 11.57 11.42 -14.72
CA PHE A 222 11.67 12.64 -13.95
C PHE A 222 13.01 13.34 -14.17
N ILE A 223 14.13 12.62 -14.14
CA ILE A 223 15.47 13.16 -14.39
C ILE A 223 15.58 13.67 -15.83
N GLU A 224 15.09 12.93 -16.83
CA GLU A 224 15.02 13.35 -18.22
C GLU A 224 14.23 14.66 -18.39
N ALA A 225 13.06 14.76 -17.75
CA ALA A 225 12.24 15.97 -17.77
C ALA A 225 12.93 17.19 -17.14
N LEU A 226 13.69 16.99 -16.06
CA LEU A 226 14.50 18.07 -15.47
C LEU A 226 15.61 18.55 -16.40
N ASN A 227 16.20 17.65 -17.20
CA ASN A 227 17.19 18.03 -18.20
C ASN A 227 16.53 18.88 -19.32
N ILE A 228 15.39 18.44 -19.84
CA ILE A 228 14.61 19.20 -20.83
C ILE A 228 14.24 20.59 -20.30
N LEU A 229 13.87 20.71 -19.03
CA LEU A 229 13.55 21.98 -18.41
C LEU A 229 14.71 22.99 -18.47
N ILE A 230 15.95 22.52 -18.40
CA ILE A 230 17.16 23.35 -18.53
C ILE A 230 17.48 23.62 -19.98
N GLU A 231 17.57 22.58 -20.82
CA GLU A 231 18.05 22.66 -22.21
C GLU A 231 17.07 23.41 -23.11
N ASP A 232 15.78 23.06 -23.03
CA ASP A 232 14.78 23.58 -23.97
C ASP A 232 14.09 24.86 -23.45
N TYR A 233 13.97 25.02 -22.12
CA TYR A 233 13.24 26.13 -21.50
C TYR A 233 14.15 27.10 -20.74
N ASN A 234 15.45 26.89 -20.73
CA ASN A 234 16.47 27.70 -20.01
C ASN A 234 16.09 28.00 -18.55
N ASN A 235 15.34 27.06 -17.92
CA ASN A 235 14.91 27.23 -16.55
C ASN A 235 15.77 26.38 -15.61
N SER A 236 16.67 27.02 -14.92
CA SER A 236 17.58 26.37 -13.98
C SER A 236 17.29 26.71 -12.51
N ASN A 237 16.24 27.52 -12.22
CA ASN A 237 15.93 27.96 -10.85
C ASN A 237 15.10 26.93 -10.08
N PHE A 238 15.55 25.67 -10.07
CA PHE A 238 14.93 24.61 -9.30
C PHE A 238 15.95 23.76 -8.55
N GLN A 239 15.45 23.00 -7.59
CA GLN A 239 16.09 21.85 -6.96
C GLN A 239 15.10 20.71 -6.91
N ALA A 240 15.58 19.47 -6.90
CA ALA A 240 14.71 18.30 -6.93
C ALA A 240 15.10 17.28 -5.85
N ILE A 241 14.07 16.66 -5.26
CA ILE A 241 14.21 15.62 -4.26
C ILE A 241 13.59 14.34 -4.80
N ILE A 242 14.38 13.29 -4.92
CA ILE A 242 13.90 11.93 -5.13
C ILE A 242 13.81 11.27 -3.76
N LEU A 243 12.58 11.18 -3.25
CA LEU A 243 12.30 10.70 -1.90
C LEU A 243 11.83 9.25 -1.91
N GLY A 244 12.64 8.34 -1.37
CA GLY A 244 12.28 6.94 -1.19
C GLY A 244 13.44 5.99 -1.23
N SER A 245 13.36 4.91 -0.46
CA SER A 245 14.39 3.89 -0.36
C SER A 245 14.51 3.03 -1.63
N ASP A 246 15.72 2.60 -1.91
CA ASP A 246 16.00 1.62 -2.97
C ASP A 246 15.60 0.18 -2.57
N GLN A 247 15.38 -0.07 -1.31
CA GLN A 247 15.07 -1.40 -0.77
C GLN A 247 16.04 -2.49 -1.26
N GLY A 248 17.34 -2.14 -1.30
CA GLY A 248 18.41 -3.02 -1.76
C GLY A 248 18.60 -3.10 -3.29
N ARG A 249 17.87 -2.27 -4.08
CA ARG A 249 18.02 -2.20 -5.55
C ARG A 249 19.18 -1.28 -5.95
N LYS A 250 20.38 -1.57 -5.45
CA LYS A 250 21.58 -0.75 -5.66
C LYS A 250 21.89 -0.48 -7.14
N VAL A 251 21.65 -1.49 -8.01
CA VAL A 251 21.86 -1.37 -9.47
C VAL A 251 20.99 -0.26 -10.05
N TYR A 252 19.71 -0.20 -9.69
CA TYR A 252 18.82 0.84 -10.19
C TYR A 252 19.19 2.22 -9.64
N LYS A 253 19.52 2.33 -8.36
CA LYS A 253 20.00 3.59 -7.77
C LYS A 253 21.27 4.10 -8.48
N LYS A 254 22.23 3.19 -8.76
CA LYS A 254 23.46 3.54 -9.53
C LYS A 254 23.13 4.03 -10.95
N LYS A 255 22.15 3.39 -11.63
CA LYS A 255 21.67 3.84 -12.93
C LYS A 255 21.16 5.29 -12.88
N LEU A 256 20.35 5.62 -11.88
CA LEU A 256 19.84 6.99 -11.70
C LEU A 256 20.97 8.00 -11.42
N ILE A 257 21.94 7.64 -10.58
CA ILE A 257 23.12 8.49 -10.30
C ILE A 257 23.91 8.76 -11.59
N ASN A 258 24.17 7.72 -12.39
CA ASN A 258 24.87 7.90 -13.67
C ASN A 258 24.10 8.81 -14.63
N LEU A 259 22.77 8.71 -14.65
CA LEU A 259 21.91 9.57 -15.49
C LEU A 259 21.99 11.05 -15.02
N ILE A 260 21.96 11.28 -13.72
CA ILE A 260 22.12 12.62 -13.10
C ILE A 260 23.50 13.22 -13.47
N GLN A 261 24.57 12.42 -13.41
CA GLN A 261 25.92 12.84 -13.79
C GLN A 261 25.99 13.16 -15.28
N ARG A 262 25.42 12.31 -16.14
CA ARG A 262 25.38 12.52 -17.60
C ARG A 262 24.72 13.85 -17.97
N TYR A 263 23.65 14.23 -17.28
CA TYR A 263 22.93 15.49 -17.49
C TYR A 263 23.45 16.66 -16.64
N ARG A 264 24.57 16.49 -15.92
CA ARG A 264 25.19 17.53 -15.06
C ARG A 264 24.23 18.09 -14.00
N LEU A 265 23.30 17.25 -13.49
CA LEU A 265 22.28 17.63 -12.52
C LEU A 265 22.67 17.35 -11.05
N ASN A 266 23.97 17.05 -10.78
CA ASN A 266 24.44 16.63 -9.44
C ASN A 266 24.13 17.64 -8.33
N GLN A 267 24.21 18.95 -8.63
CA GLN A 267 23.93 20.02 -7.66
C GLN A 267 22.44 20.39 -7.57
N LYS A 268 21.60 19.77 -8.40
CA LYS A 268 20.17 20.06 -8.45
C LYS A 268 19.29 18.94 -7.89
N ILE A 269 19.77 17.71 -7.88
CA ILE A 269 18.98 16.54 -7.47
C ILE A 269 19.60 15.88 -6.24
N LYS A 270 18.79 15.70 -5.21
CA LYS A 270 19.16 14.97 -3.99
C LYS A 270 18.32 13.72 -3.82
N PHE A 271 18.92 12.65 -3.27
CA PHE A 271 18.22 11.46 -2.81
C PHE A 271 18.01 11.53 -1.31
N ILE A 272 16.75 11.36 -0.90
CA ILE A 272 16.36 11.23 0.50
C ILE A 272 15.69 9.86 0.68
N ASP A 273 16.21 9.02 1.57
CA ASP A 273 15.73 7.65 1.69
C ASP A 273 14.34 7.57 2.34
N HIS A 274 14.05 8.42 3.31
CA HIS A 274 12.80 8.38 4.06
C HIS A 274 12.44 9.73 4.69
N CYS A 275 11.15 10.06 4.67
CA CYS A 275 10.57 11.14 5.44
C CYS A 275 9.48 10.58 6.38
N LYS A 276 9.61 10.89 7.68
CA LYS A 276 8.66 10.41 8.70
C LYS A 276 7.30 11.10 8.60
N GLU A 277 7.31 12.39 8.35
CA GLU A 277 6.12 13.24 8.27
C GLU A 277 5.93 13.71 6.82
N MET A 278 5.30 12.86 5.99
CA MET A 278 5.06 13.18 4.58
C MET A 278 4.33 14.52 4.34
N PRO A 279 3.37 14.96 5.20
CA PRO A 279 2.77 16.30 5.05
C PRO A 279 3.80 17.43 5.02
N LEU A 280 4.88 17.35 5.82
CA LEU A 280 5.97 18.33 5.79
C LEU A 280 6.73 18.33 4.46
N ALA A 281 6.90 17.14 3.86
CA ALA A 281 7.58 17.02 2.58
C ALA A 281 6.76 17.60 1.41
N TYR A 282 5.42 17.65 1.56
CA TYR A 282 4.50 18.20 0.55
C TYR A 282 4.22 19.70 0.74
N SER A 283 4.61 20.29 1.84
CA SER A 283 4.35 21.68 2.17
C SER A 283 5.45 22.63 1.71
#